data_1f02ccc03d0d8adaba91950c3e301929
#
_entry.id   1f02ccc03d0d8adaba91950c3e301929
#
_cell.length_a   1.000
_cell.length_b   1.000
_cell.length_c   1.000
_cell.angle_alpha   90.00
_cell.angle_beta   90.00
_cell.angle_gamma   90.00
#
_symmetry.space_group_name_H-M   'P 1'
#
loop_
_entity.id
_entity.type
_entity.pdbx_description
1 polymer ?
#
loop_
_entity_poly.entity_id
_entity_poly.type
_entity_poly.pdbx_seq_one_letter_code
_entity_poly.pdbx_strand_id
1 'polypeptide(L)'
;MWIVKLGGSLERDALLPRWLELLAELGGGRVVIVPGGGAFADQARAAQAWWQLDDLPAHNMAVLGMAQSAAMMQGLCPALQSASGDEQIRNVLRRGRTALWLPLELLRDQRDELTHWGVTSDSLALWLAARLRAERLLVVKSCAIESELSLQELGEAGVVDAEFAARAARTGVPVEMLHRTELGRARVLLLDAAPSGTTTSGMTR
;
A
#
# COMPACT_ATOMS: atom_id res chain seq x y z
N MET A 1 4.61 -11.89 -5.64
CA MET A 1 4.16 -10.48 -5.82
C MET A 1 4.48 -9.68 -4.57
N TRP A 2 4.54 -8.37 -4.69
CA TRP A 2 4.83 -7.45 -3.59
C TRP A 2 3.69 -6.48 -3.39
N ILE A 3 3.46 -6.09 -2.16
CA ILE A 3 2.59 -4.95 -1.83
C ILE A 3 3.47 -3.74 -1.57
N VAL A 4 3.13 -2.60 -2.14
CA VAL A 4 3.79 -1.31 -1.88
C VAL A 4 2.76 -0.34 -1.35
N LYS A 5 2.85 -0.02 -0.06
CA LYS A 5 1.98 0.96 0.57
C LYS A 5 2.60 2.35 0.46
N LEU A 6 1.88 3.27 -0.13
CA LEU A 6 2.24 4.69 -0.17
C LEU A 6 1.47 5.45 0.92
N GLY A 7 2.21 6.09 1.83
CA GLY A 7 1.62 6.82 2.96
C GLY A 7 0.65 7.92 2.51
N GLY A 8 -0.43 8.15 3.26
CA GLY A 8 -1.43 9.18 2.91
C GLY A 8 -0.84 10.58 2.82
N SER A 9 0.15 10.89 3.65
CA SER A 9 0.84 12.19 3.64
C SER A 9 1.66 12.45 2.37
N LEU A 10 1.90 11.42 1.52
CA LEU A 10 2.54 11.62 0.22
C LEU A 10 1.61 12.26 -0.82
N GLU A 11 0.31 12.35 -0.57
CA GLU A 11 -0.65 12.91 -1.55
C GLU A 11 -0.31 14.34 -2.01
N ARG A 12 0.39 15.12 -1.16
CA ARG A 12 0.86 16.48 -1.45
C ARG A 12 2.37 16.57 -1.62
N ASP A 13 3.04 15.43 -1.76
CA ASP A 13 4.49 15.35 -1.90
C ASP A 13 4.90 15.40 -3.37
N ALA A 14 5.86 16.25 -3.69
CA ALA A 14 6.40 16.37 -5.05
C ALA A 14 7.06 15.07 -5.56
N LEU A 15 7.39 14.12 -4.67
CA LEU A 15 7.97 12.84 -5.05
C LEU A 15 6.89 11.79 -5.40
N LEU A 16 5.62 12.00 -5.08
CA LEU A 16 4.57 11.03 -5.38
C LEU A 16 4.53 10.62 -6.86
N PRO A 17 4.51 11.54 -7.83
CA PRO A 17 4.53 11.15 -9.25
C PRO A 17 5.72 10.25 -9.60
N ARG A 18 6.91 10.55 -9.06
CA ARG A 18 8.13 9.76 -9.29
C ARG A 18 8.05 8.36 -8.71
N TRP A 19 7.41 8.20 -7.54
CA TRP A 19 7.10 6.88 -6.96
C TRP A 19 6.16 6.09 -7.86
N LEU A 20 5.09 6.72 -8.35
CA LEU A 20 4.11 6.06 -9.22
C LEU A 20 4.75 5.64 -10.55
N GLU A 21 5.56 6.49 -11.17
CA GLU A 21 6.32 6.19 -12.38
C GLU A 21 7.28 5.01 -12.17
N LEU A 22 8.08 5.03 -11.09
CA LEU A 22 8.98 3.94 -10.74
C LEU A 22 8.25 2.61 -10.60
N LEU A 23 7.13 2.61 -9.87
CA LEU A 23 6.33 1.41 -9.63
C LEU A 23 5.60 0.94 -10.90
N ALA A 24 5.19 1.85 -11.77
CA ALA A 24 4.63 1.49 -13.07
C ALA A 24 5.67 0.89 -14.01
N GLU A 25 6.88 1.43 -14.04
CA GLU A 25 8.00 0.97 -14.87
C GLU A 25 8.51 -0.42 -14.44
N LEU A 26 8.77 -0.59 -13.14
CA LEU A 26 9.46 -1.77 -12.61
C LEU A 26 8.56 -2.78 -11.91
N GLY A 27 7.33 -2.40 -11.58
CA GLY A 27 6.39 -3.23 -10.81
C GLY A 27 5.46 -4.10 -11.64
N GLY A 28 5.50 -3.96 -12.95
CA GLY A 28 4.59 -4.67 -13.86
C GLY A 28 4.58 -6.18 -13.66
N GLY A 29 3.40 -6.76 -13.48
CA GLY A 29 3.19 -8.19 -13.24
C GLY A 29 3.42 -8.66 -11.79
N ARG A 30 3.92 -7.79 -10.90
CA ARG A 30 4.32 -8.21 -9.55
C ARG A 30 4.04 -7.24 -8.42
N VAL A 31 3.66 -6.00 -8.69
CA VAL A 31 3.41 -4.98 -7.66
C VAL A 31 1.95 -4.60 -7.60
N VAL A 32 1.44 -4.54 -6.37
CA VAL A 32 0.15 -3.95 -6.01
C VAL A 32 0.41 -2.73 -5.13
N ILE A 33 -0.03 -1.56 -5.55
CA ILE A 33 0.08 -0.33 -4.78
C ILE A 33 -1.14 -0.21 -3.87
N VAL A 34 -0.90 0.05 -2.58
CA VAL A 34 -1.93 0.38 -1.58
C VAL A 34 -1.84 1.87 -1.27
N PRO A 35 -2.86 2.66 -1.62
CA PRO A 35 -2.89 4.08 -1.30
C PRO A 35 -3.18 4.30 0.19
N GLY A 36 -2.57 5.33 0.78
CA GLY A 36 -3.03 5.86 2.06
C GLY A 36 -4.28 6.71 1.87
N GLY A 37 -5.04 6.96 2.95
CA GLY A 37 -6.24 7.77 2.88
C GLY A 37 -5.98 9.28 2.81
N GLY A 38 -4.84 9.75 3.34
CA GLY A 38 -4.43 11.16 3.33
C GLY A 38 -5.49 12.10 3.86
N ALA A 39 -5.56 13.30 3.31
CA ALA A 39 -6.55 14.32 3.70
C ALA A 39 -8.00 13.84 3.49
N PHE A 40 -8.26 12.93 2.57
CA PHE A 40 -9.60 12.37 2.39
C PHE A 40 -10.04 11.54 3.62
N ALA A 41 -9.15 10.73 4.20
CA ALA A 41 -9.45 10.00 5.44
C ALA A 41 -9.44 10.93 6.68
N ASP A 42 -8.68 12.02 6.66
CA ASP A 42 -8.71 13.01 7.72
C ASP A 42 -10.08 13.73 7.80
N GLN A 43 -10.75 13.92 6.66
CA GLN A 43 -12.14 14.40 6.66
C GLN A 43 -13.10 13.39 7.32
N ALA A 44 -12.86 12.09 7.16
CA ALA A 44 -13.65 11.07 7.86
C ALA A 44 -13.47 11.17 9.39
N ARG A 45 -12.23 11.37 9.88
CA ARG A 45 -11.95 11.60 11.31
C ARG A 45 -12.62 12.87 11.83
N ALA A 46 -12.52 13.97 11.08
CA ALA A 46 -13.14 15.23 11.45
C ALA A 46 -14.68 15.10 11.53
N ALA A 47 -15.29 14.43 10.55
CA ALA A 47 -16.74 14.18 10.54
C ALA A 47 -17.16 13.28 11.70
N GLN A 48 -16.40 12.22 12.00
CA GLN A 48 -16.66 11.38 13.16
C GLN A 48 -16.62 12.16 14.48
N ALA A 49 -15.58 12.97 14.67
CA ALA A 49 -15.44 13.78 15.89
C ALA A 49 -16.57 14.82 16.01
N TRP A 50 -16.94 15.48 14.93
CA TRP A 50 -17.98 16.50 14.92
C TRP A 50 -19.38 15.94 15.17
N TRP A 51 -19.73 14.85 14.49
CA TRP A 51 -21.05 14.25 14.53
C TRP A 51 -21.19 13.10 15.53
N GLN A 52 -20.12 12.77 16.26
CA GLN A 52 -20.08 11.64 17.19
C GLN A 52 -20.48 10.31 16.51
N LEU A 53 -19.99 10.11 15.27
CA LEU A 53 -20.32 8.92 14.51
C LEU A 53 -19.67 7.68 15.14
N ASP A 54 -20.31 6.55 14.98
CA ASP A 54 -19.72 5.24 15.28
C ASP A 54 -18.52 4.92 14.38
N ASP A 55 -17.70 3.95 14.78
CA ASP A 55 -16.51 3.52 14.03
C ASP A 55 -16.84 2.95 12.65
N LEU A 56 -17.98 2.27 12.49
CA LEU A 56 -18.34 1.65 11.22
C LEU A 56 -18.56 2.68 10.08
N PRO A 57 -19.40 3.71 10.22
CA PRO A 57 -19.49 4.75 9.19
C PRO A 57 -18.16 5.49 9.00
N ALA A 58 -17.39 5.75 10.06
CA ALA A 58 -16.09 6.38 9.95
C ALA A 58 -15.08 5.52 9.18
N HIS A 59 -15.04 4.21 9.42
CA HIS A 59 -14.26 3.25 8.64
C HIS A 59 -14.64 3.28 7.15
N ASN A 60 -15.93 3.19 6.84
CA ASN A 60 -16.38 3.22 5.45
C ASN A 60 -16.00 4.54 4.74
N MET A 61 -16.12 5.67 5.44
CA MET A 61 -15.66 6.95 4.92
C MET A 61 -14.14 6.98 4.68
N ALA A 62 -13.35 6.40 5.58
CA ALA A 62 -11.89 6.32 5.41
C ALA A 62 -11.49 5.40 4.25
N VAL A 63 -12.18 4.27 4.05
CA VAL A 63 -12.02 3.38 2.90
C VAL A 63 -12.32 4.12 1.59
N LEU A 64 -13.41 4.89 1.54
CA LEU A 64 -13.73 5.75 0.39
C LEU A 64 -12.66 6.83 0.19
N GLY A 65 -12.07 7.37 1.25
CA GLY A 65 -10.93 8.26 1.19
C GLY A 65 -9.71 7.63 0.53
N MET A 66 -9.41 6.37 0.84
CA MET A 66 -8.35 5.61 0.15
C MET A 66 -8.68 5.40 -1.34
N ALA A 67 -9.95 5.16 -1.68
CA ALA A 67 -10.37 5.03 -3.07
C ALA A 67 -10.24 6.37 -3.84
N GLN A 68 -10.49 7.51 -3.21
CA GLN A 68 -10.23 8.83 -3.79
C GLN A 68 -8.73 9.04 -4.03
N SER A 69 -7.87 8.68 -3.07
CA SER A 69 -6.41 8.71 -3.25
C SER A 69 -5.96 7.84 -4.43
N ALA A 70 -6.53 6.64 -4.57
CA ALA A 70 -6.24 5.77 -5.73
C ALA A 70 -6.65 6.44 -7.05
N ALA A 71 -7.83 7.04 -7.13
CA ALA A 71 -8.27 7.74 -8.34
C ALA A 71 -7.33 8.90 -8.71
N MET A 72 -6.87 9.67 -7.71
CA MET A 72 -5.86 10.72 -7.89
C MET A 72 -4.53 10.13 -8.42
N MET A 73 -4.03 9.06 -7.80
CA MET A 73 -2.79 8.40 -8.23
C MET A 73 -2.88 7.87 -9.65
N GLN A 74 -4.02 7.31 -10.05
CA GLN A 74 -4.25 6.86 -11.43
C GLN A 74 -4.27 8.05 -12.41
N GLY A 75 -4.83 9.19 -12.01
CA GLY A 75 -4.78 10.43 -12.80
C GLY A 75 -3.35 10.95 -12.99
N LEU A 76 -2.50 10.82 -11.95
CA LEU A 76 -1.08 11.20 -12.01
C LEU A 76 -0.24 10.22 -12.83
N CYS A 77 -0.59 8.93 -12.85
CA CYS A 77 0.12 7.90 -13.59
C CYS A 77 -0.88 6.95 -14.28
N PRO A 78 -1.33 7.27 -15.51
CA PRO A 78 -2.32 6.46 -16.24
C PRO A 78 -1.86 5.05 -16.61
N ALA A 79 -0.56 4.75 -16.49
CA ALA A 79 -0.02 3.41 -16.70
C ALA A 79 -0.43 2.40 -15.62
N LEU A 80 -0.83 2.87 -14.44
CA LEU A 80 -1.36 2.03 -13.37
C LEU A 80 -2.76 1.54 -13.72
N GLN A 81 -3.11 0.34 -13.25
CA GLN A 81 -4.46 -0.20 -13.46
C GLN A 81 -5.16 -0.46 -12.12
N SER A 82 -6.30 0.21 -11.94
CA SER A 82 -7.12 0.04 -10.74
C SER A 82 -7.74 -1.35 -10.68
N ALA A 83 -7.76 -1.91 -9.47
CA ALA A 83 -8.37 -3.20 -9.16
C ALA A 83 -8.92 -3.22 -7.74
N SER A 84 -10.14 -3.73 -7.53
CA SER A 84 -10.75 -3.80 -6.20
C SER A 84 -10.55 -5.17 -5.55
N GLY A 85 -10.85 -6.25 -6.27
CA GLY A 85 -10.82 -7.60 -5.73
C GLY A 85 -9.63 -8.43 -6.16
N ASP A 86 -9.43 -9.58 -5.49
CA ASP A 86 -8.31 -10.49 -5.72
C ASP A 86 -8.17 -10.91 -7.19
N GLU A 87 -9.30 -11.25 -7.84
CA GLU A 87 -9.29 -11.68 -9.22
C GLU A 87 -8.88 -10.55 -10.17
N GLN A 88 -9.39 -9.34 -9.94
CA GLN A 88 -9.03 -8.16 -10.72
C GLN A 88 -7.54 -7.83 -10.56
N ILE A 89 -7.01 -7.87 -9.31
CA ILE A 89 -5.59 -7.68 -9.03
C ILE A 89 -4.76 -8.70 -9.82
N ARG A 90 -5.10 -10.00 -9.70
CA ARG A 90 -4.38 -11.06 -10.42
C ARG A 90 -4.45 -10.89 -11.93
N ASN A 91 -5.59 -10.44 -12.47
CA ASN A 91 -5.77 -10.15 -13.90
C ASN A 91 -4.86 -9.01 -14.37
N VAL A 92 -4.76 -7.92 -13.60
CA VAL A 92 -3.85 -6.80 -13.89
C VAL A 92 -2.40 -7.28 -13.91
N LEU A 93 -1.98 -8.02 -12.88
CA LEU A 93 -0.61 -8.54 -12.78
C LEU A 93 -0.29 -9.52 -13.92
N ARG A 94 -1.21 -10.43 -14.28
CA ARG A 94 -1.01 -11.36 -15.42
C ARG A 94 -0.83 -10.65 -16.76
N ARG A 95 -1.36 -9.43 -16.90
CA ARG A 95 -1.15 -8.59 -18.11
C ARG A 95 0.17 -7.80 -18.06
N GLY A 96 1.05 -8.08 -17.08
CA GLY A 96 2.32 -7.38 -16.93
C GLY A 96 2.18 -5.94 -16.42
N ARG A 97 1.05 -5.58 -15.81
CA ARG A 97 0.79 -4.22 -15.30
C ARG A 97 0.93 -4.15 -13.78
N THR A 98 1.15 -2.95 -13.26
CA THR A 98 1.11 -2.66 -11.83
C THR A 98 -0.33 -2.37 -11.43
N ALA A 99 -0.81 -3.09 -10.40
CA ALA A 99 -2.15 -2.88 -9.88
C ALA A 99 -2.17 -1.73 -8.87
N LEU A 100 -3.20 -0.92 -8.93
CA LEU A 100 -3.51 0.10 -7.92
C LEU A 100 -4.79 -0.32 -7.21
N TRP A 101 -4.67 -0.63 -5.92
CA TRP A 101 -5.80 -1.16 -5.17
C TRP A 101 -6.85 -0.11 -4.85
N LEU A 102 -8.09 -0.41 -5.20
CA LEU A 102 -9.30 0.29 -4.78
C LEU A 102 -9.93 -0.53 -3.65
N PRO A 103 -9.84 -0.13 -2.38
CA PRO A 103 -10.24 -0.98 -1.25
C PRO A 103 -11.76 -1.09 -1.04
N LEU A 104 -12.58 -1.02 -2.09
CA LEU A 104 -14.05 -1.02 -1.99
C LEU A 104 -14.62 -2.29 -1.37
N GLU A 105 -13.90 -3.42 -1.44
CA GLU A 105 -14.26 -4.66 -0.73
C GLU A 105 -14.17 -4.55 0.80
N LEU A 106 -13.55 -3.48 1.32
CA LEU A 106 -13.47 -3.20 2.75
C LEU A 106 -14.63 -2.36 3.29
N LEU A 107 -15.56 -1.94 2.44
CA LEU A 107 -16.83 -1.39 2.92
C LEU A 107 -17.59 -2.47 3.70
N ARG A 108 -18.09 -2.11 4.87
CA ARG A 108 -18.70 -3.03 5.83
C ARG A 108 -20.12 -2.60 6.18
N ASP A 109 -20.98 -3.58 6.36
CA ASP A 109 -22.33 -3.39 6.91
C ASP A 109 -22.36 -3.62 8.42
N GLN A 110 -21.36 -4.31 8.96
CA GLN A 110 -21.19 -4.61 10.38
C GLN A 110 -19.74 -4.40 10.82
N ARG A 111 -19.54 -4.12 12.10
CA ARG A 111 -18.18 -3.99 12.67
C ARG A 111 -17.43 -5.33 12.62
N ASP A 112 -16.16 -5.23 12.31
CA ASP A 112 -15.21 -6.33 12.39
C ASP A 112 -13.87 -5.84 12.98
N GLU A 113 -12.86 -6.69 12.98
CA GLU A 113 -11.53 -6.39 13.50
C GLU A 113 -10.76 -5.29 12.73
N LEU A 114 -11.29 -4.82 11.61
CA LEU A 114 -10.71 -3.75 10.80
C LEU A 114 -11.40 -2.39 11.01
N THR A 115 -12.58 -2.37 11.65
CA THR A 115 -13.45 -1.20 11.72
C THR A 115 -13.19 -0.30 12.93
N HIS A 116 -11.91 0.05 13.17
CA HIS A 116 -11.52 1.01 14.21
C HIS A 116 -10.21 1.73 13.83
N TRP A 117 -9.95 2.89 14.43
CA TRP A 117 -8.79 3.72 14.07
C TRP A 117 -7.42 3.16 14.49
N GLY A 118 -7.36 2.12 15.29
CA GLY A 118 -6.13 1.35 15.50
C GLY A 118 -5.65 0.64 14.23
N VAL A 119 -6.53 0.52 13.22
CA VAL A 119 -6.26 -0.04 11.89
C VAL A 119 -6.35 1.07 10.86
N THR A 120 -5.24 1.38 10.22
CA THR A 120 -5.20 2.33 9.10
C THR A 120 -4.74 1.63 7.81
N SER A 121 -4.44 2.40 6.78
CA SER A 121 -3.92 1.86 5.52
C SER A 121 -2.63 1.06 5.65
N ASP A 122 -1.86 1.21 6.75
CA ASP A 122 -0.67 0.39 7.03
C ASP A 122 -1.09 -1.05 7.33
N SER A 123 -1.96 -1.24 8.32
CA SER A 123 -2.52 -2.55 8.67
C SER A 123 -3.38 -3.15 7.57
N LEU A 124 -4.11 -2.33 6.80
CA LEU A 124 -4.87 -2.80 5.63
C LEU A 124 -3.95 -3.31 4.51
N ALA A 125 -2.76 -2.72 4.35
CA ALA A 125 -1.76 -3.24 3.41
C ALA A 125 -1.21 -4.61 3.85
N LEU A 126 -0.99 -4.83 5.15
CA LEU A 126 -0.64 -6.15 5.70
C LEU A 126 -1.76 -7.17 5.50
N TRP A 127 -3.01 -6.77 5.76
CA TRP A 127 -4.18 -7.62 5.51
C TRP A 127 -4.23 -8.07 4.05
N LEU A 128 -4.05 -7.14 3.11
CA LEU A 128 -4.02 -7.46 1.68
C LEU A 128 -2.82 -8.35 1.33
N ALA A 129 -1.64 -8.06 1.91
CA ALA A 129 -0.43 -8.84 1.68
C ALA A 129 -0.60 -10.31 2.11
N ALA A 130 -1.18 -10.55 3.29
CA ALA A 130 -1.49 -11.88 3.77
C ALA A 130 -2.52 -12.59 2.88
N ARG A 131 -3.62 -11.90 2.53
CA ARG A 131 -4.70 -12.42 1.68
C ARG A 131 -4.20 -12.85 0.30
N LEU A 132 -3.33 -12.04 -0.31
CA LEU A 132 -2.76 -12.32 -1.64
C LEU A 132 -1.52 -13.21 -1.59
N ARG A 133 -1.02 -13.59 -0.39
CA ARG A 133 0.22 -14.31 -0.17
C ARG A 133 1.42 -13.57 -0.80
N ALA A 134 1.53 -12.30 -0.50
CA ALA A 134 2.63 -11.49 -0.98
C ALA A 134 3.96 -11.92 -0.37
N GLU A 135 5.03 -11.83 -1.14
CA GLU A 135 6.40 -12.16 -0.70
C GLU A 135 6.95 -11.13 0.27
N ARG A 136 6.52 -9.86 0.14
CA ARG A 136 6.88 -8.78 1.05
C ARG A 136 5.94 -7.59 0.93
N LEU A 137 6.00 -6.73 1.95
CA LEU A 137 5.35 -5.44 2.00
C LEU A 137 6.42 -4.35 2.11
N LEU A 138 6.43 -3.40 1.18
CA LEU A 138 7.16 -2.14 1.30
C LEU A 138 6.20 -1.06 1.81
N VAL A 139 6.61 -0.32 2.84
CA VAL A 139 5.84 0.79 3.40
C VAL A 139 6.64 2.08 3.22
N VAL A 140 6.13 2.97 2.36
CA VAL A 140 6.75 4.27 2.08
C VAL A 140 6.12 5.34 2.95
N LYS A 141 6.95 6.06 3.72
CA LYS A 141 6.52 7.12 4.64
C LYS A 141 7.19 8.45 4.32
N SER A 142 6.49 9.54 4.64
CA SER A 142 7.05 10.90 4.52
C SER A 142 7.79 11.37 5.77
N CYS A 143 7.51 10.78 6.94
CA CYS A 143 8.24 11.06 8.17
C CYS A 143 9.58 10.31 8.21
N ALA A 144 10.51 10.80 9.01
CA ALA A 144 11.76 10.12 9.28
C ALA A 144 11.49 8.73 9.88
N ILE A 145 12.29 7.75 9.45
CA ILE A 145 12.23 6.38 9.93
C ILE A 145 13.61 6.10 10.51
N GLU A 146 13.65 5.84 11.81
CA GLU A 146 14.87 5.40 12.46
C GLU A 146 15.07 3.91 12.15
N SER A 147 16.16 3.60 11.44
CA SER A 147 16.42 2.25 10.91
C SER A 147 16.63 1.17 11.98
N GLU A 148 16.91 1.59 13.21
CA GLU A 148 17.19 0.69 14.33
C GLU A 148 15.94 0.31 15.12
N LEU A 149 14.80 1.00 14.88
CA LEU A 149 13.56 0.75 15.60
C LEU A 149 12.85 -0.51 15.06
N SER A 150 12.37 -1.32 15.98
CA SER A 150 11.46 -2.42 15.69
C SER A 150 10.09 -1.89 15.20
N LEU A 151 9.30 -2.75 14.57
CA LEU A 151 7.93 -2.39 14.16
C LEU A 151 7.04 -1.96 15.33
N GLN A 152 7.28 -2.51 16.52
CA GLN A 152 6.57 -2.12 17.74
C GLN A 152 6.93 -0.69 18.14
N GLU A 153 8.21 -0.36 18.20
CA GLU A 153 8.68 1.00 18.53
C GLU A 153 8.22 2.02 17.48
N LEU A 154 8.18 1.63 16.19
CA LEU A 154 7.60 2.47 15.13
C LEU A 154 6.09 2.70 15.33
N GLY A 155 5.37 1.72 15.88
CA GLY A 155 3.97 1.87 16.27
C GLY A 155 3.80 2.83 17.45
N GLU A 156 4.62 2.69 18.50
CA GLU A 156 4.64 3.57 19.68
C GLU A 156 5.01 5.02 19.31
N ALA A 157 5.90 5.19 18.33
CA ALA A 157 6.26 6.50 17.77
C ALA A 157 5.22 7.07 16.78
N GLY A 158 4.14 6.33 16.48
CA GLY A 158 3.10 6.77 15.54
C GLY A 158 3.53 6.79 14.08
N VAL A 159 4.64 6.15 13.73
CA VAL A 159 5.10 6.00 12.34
C VAL A 159 4.20 5.06 11.57
N VAL A 160 3.74 3.97 12.19
CA VAL A 160 2.72 3.06 11.70
C VAL A 160 1.54 3.01 12.66
N ASP A 161 0.41 2.44 12.26
CA ASP A 161 -0.74 2.32 13.16
C ASP A 161 -0.52 1.30 14.29
N ALA A 162 -1.31 1.42 15.35
CA ALA A 162 -1.14 0.67 16.59
C ALA A 162 -1.24 -0.86 16.42
N GLU A 163 -2.00 -1.32 15.43
CA GLU A 163 -2.21 -2.75 15.15
C GLU A 163 -1.12 -3.34 14.24
N PHE A 164 -0.33 -2.48 13.57
CA PHE A 164 0.58 -2.89 12.51
C PHE A 164 1.60 -3.94 12.95
N ALA A 165 2.30 -3.72 14.07
CA ALA A 165 3.33 -4.63 14.56
C ALA A 165 2.78 -6.01 14.91
N ALA A 166 1.63 -6.05 15.64
CA ALA A 166 0.97 -7.30 15.99
C ALA A 166 0.47 -8.06 14.76
N ARG A 167 -0.06 -7.35 13.77
CA ARG A 167 -0.51 -7.94 12.49
C ARG A 167 0.68 -8.46 11.66
N ALA A 168 1.78 -7.72 11.62
CA ALA A 168 3.01 -8.15 10.93
C ALA A 168 3.53 -9.47 11.51
N ALA A 169 3.61 -9.57 12.85
CA ALA A 169 4.04 -10.79 13.53
C ALA A 169 3.11 -12.00 13.23
N ARG A 170 1.79 -11.78 13.20
CA ARG A 170 0.81 -12.84 12.90
C ARG A 170 0.84 -13.30 11.44
N THR A 171 1.04 -12.39 10.50
CA THR A 171 1.02 -12.72 9.07
C THR A 171 2.32 -13.33 8.58
N GLY A 172 3.45 -13.05 9.26
CA GLY A 172 4.78 -13.47 8.84
C GLY A 172 5.24 -12.84 7.52
N VAL A 173 4.53 -11.85 6.99
CA VAL A 173 4.92 -11.15 5.77
C VAL A 173 6.14 -10.27 6.07
N PRO A 174 7.27 -10.42 5.35
CA PRO A 174 8.42 -9.54 5.50
C PRO A 174 8.03 -8.09 5.20
N VAL A 175 8.33 -7.19 6.13
CA VAL A 175 8.05 -5.76 6.02
C VAL A 175 9.35 -4.99 5.87
N GLU A 176 9.39 -4.07 4.93
CA GLU A 176 10.49 -3.14 4.74
C GLU A 176 9.95 -1.71 4.72
N MET A 177 10.53 -0.86 5.56
CA MET A 177 10.17 0.55 5.67
C MET A 177 11.10 1.38 4.78
N LEU A 178 10.53 2.31 4.03
CA LEU A 178 11.27 3.24 3.18
C LEU A 178 10.83 4.67 3.44
N HIS A 179 11.80 5.56 3.57
CA HIS A 179 11.50 6.98 3.52
C HIS A 179 11.23 7.42 2.09
N ARG A 180 10.36 8.41 1.90
CA ARG A 180 9.96 8.92 0.56
C ARG A 180 11.12 9.30 -0.37
N THR A 181 12.28 9.65 0.19
CA THR A 181 13.47 10.01 -0.60
C THR A 181 14.28 8.80 -1.08
N GLU A 182 13.95 7.58 -0.65
CA GLU A 182 14.70 6.36 -0.96
C GLU A 182 14.25 5.68 -2.27
N LEU A 183 13.88 6.46 -3.29
CA LEU A 183 13.54 5.96 -4.62
C LEU A 183 14.64 5.09 -5.23
N GLY A 184 15.92 5.47 -4.99
CA GLY A 184 17.06 4.67 -5.46
C GLY A 184 17.11 3.28 -4.84
N ARG A 185 16.85 3.17 -3.52
CA ARG A 185 16.78 1.88 -2.82
C ARG A 185 15.59 1.05 -3.31
N ALA A 186 14.42 1.67 -3.47
CA ALA A 186 13.26 0.99 -4.03
C ALA A 186 13.53 0.43 -5.43
N ARG A 187 14.24 1.19 -6.29
CA ARG A 187 14.64 0.74 -7.63
C ARG A 187 15.51 -0.51 -7.56
N VAL A 188 16.54 -0.52 -6.71
CA VAL A 188 17.42 -1.68 -6.52
C VAL A 188 16.61 -2.90 -6.06
N LEU A 189 15.79 -2.76 -5.03
CA LEU A 189 14.94 -3.84 -4.52
C LEU A 189 14.03 -4.42 -5.62
N LEU A 190 13.42 -3.57 -6.43
CA LEU A 190 12.55 -3.98 -7.53
C LEU A 190 13.33 -4.67 -8.66
N LEU A 191 14.55 -4.29 -8.95
CA LEU A 191 15.38 -4.92 -9.98
C LEU A 191 15.90 -6.29 -9.53
N ASP A 192 16.35 -6.40 -8.28
CA ASP A 192 16.88 -7.65 -7.72
C ASP A 192 15.81 -8.75 -7.62
N ALA A 193 14.55 -8.35 -7.46
CA ALA A 193 13.41 -9.28 -7.44
C ALA A 193 12.91 -9.68 -8.83
N ALA A 194 13.47 -9.14 -9.93
CA ALA A 194 13.13 -9.61 -11.26
C ALA A 194 13.65 -11.05 -11.44
N PRO A 195 12.84 -11.99 -11.96
CA PRO A 195 13.34 -13.33 -12.27
C PRO A 195 14.52 -13.16 -13.25
N SER A 196 15.66 -13.75 -12.90
CA SER A 196 16.85 -13.77 -13.74
C SER A 196 16.42 -14.31 -15.11
N GLY A 197 16.43 -13.43 -16.11
CA GLY A 197 16.03 -13.79 -17.47
C GLY A 197 16.83 -14.99 -17.92
N THR A 198 16.15 -16.05 -18.32
CA THR A 198 16.74 -17.21 -18.97
C THR A 198 17.48 -16.71 -20.20
N THR A 199 18.80 -16.62 -20.10
CA THR A 199 19.67 -16.39 -21.25
C THR A 199 19.50 -17.60 -22.15
N THR A 200 18.65 -17.51 -23.16
CA THR A 200 18.61 -18.45 -24.25
C THR A 200 19.94 -18.30 -25.02
N SER A 201 20.90 -19.09 -24.60
CA SER A 201 22.11 -19.34 -25.39
C SER A 201 21.67 -19.92 -26.74
N GLY A 202 21.71 -19.07 -27.78
CA GLY A 202 21.56 -19.53 -29.15
C GLY A 202 22.69 -20.51 -29.48
N MET A 203 22.37 -21.78 -29.58
CA MET A 203 23.22 -22.74 -30.26
C MET A 203 23.01 -22.61 -31.77
N THR A 204 23.95 -21.95 -32.40
CA THR A 204 24.21 -22.05 -33.83
C THR A 204 24.63 -23.48 -34.17
N ARG A 205 23.92 -24.13 -35.06
CA ARG A 205 24.46 -25.09 -36.06
C ARG A 205 23.65 -24.99 -37.33
#